data_244aa12441fe8a3788e4cfd9aeb4d045
#
_entry.id   244aa12441fe8a3788e4cfd9aeb4d045
#
_cell.length_a   1.000
_cell.length_b   1.000
_cell.length_c   1.000
_cell.angle_alpha   90.00
_cell.angle_beta   90.00
_cell.angle_gamma   90.00
#
_symmetry.space_group_name_H-M   'P 1'
#
loop_
_entity.id
_entity.type
_entity.pdbx_description
1 polymer ?
#
loop_
_entity_poly.entity_id
_entity_poly.type
_entity_poly.pdbx_seq_one_letter_code
_entity_poly.pdbx_strand_id
1 'polypeptide(L)'
;MYDVLVFDHRLAEHRPLDSKSELARLLFGYTTGNGQRFPAQPDLVRFVARPGSDIRDAMTGTDAIAKAEGGEVINFVYRAEGRRTEGSLARIGNGELRVR
;
A
#
# COMPACT_ATOMS: atom_id res chain seq x y z
N MET A 1 3.03 -8.50 -10.63
CA MET A 1 3.42 -8.08 -9.27
C MET A 1 3.87 -6.62 -9.28
N TYR A 2 3.64 -5.92 -8.21
CA TYR A 2 3.93 -4.49 -8.11
C TYR A 2 5.02 -4.22 -7.08
N ASP A 3 5.83 -3.20 -7.34
CA ASP A 3 6.63 -2.56 -6.30
C ASP A 3 5.75 -1.52 -5.61
N VAL A 4 5.86 -1.40 -4.29
CA VAL A 4 5.10 -0.41 -3.54
C VAL A 4 5.99 0.73 -3.14
N LEU A 5 5.57 1.95 -3.48
CA LEU A 5 6.25 3.18 -3.12
C LEU A 5 5.31 4.06 -2.31
N VAL A 6 5.87 4.83 -1.40
CA VAL A 6 5.11 5.81 -0.63
C VAL A 6 5.73 7.18 -0.80
N PHE A 7 4.89 8.22 -0.84
CA PHE A 7 5.38 9.58 -0.91
C PHE A 7 5.89 10.03 0.45
N ASP A 8 7.13 10.50 0.50
CA ASP A 8 7.74 11.02 1.71
C ASP A 8 7.78 12.55 1.62
N HIS A 9 6.99 13.22 2.45
CA HIS A 9 6.89 14.67 2.44
C HIS A 9 8.19 15.36 2.80
N ARG A 10 9.03 14.74 3.63
CA ARG A 10 10.31 15.31 4.04
C ARG A 10 11.29 15.38 2.87
N LEU A 11 11.22 14.37 2.00
CA LEU A 11 12.10 14.27 0.83
C LEU A 11 11.45 14.86 -0.43
N ALA A 12 10.13 15.12 -0.37
CA ALA A 12 9.31 15.53 -1.51
C ALA A 12 9.44 14.56 -2.69
N GLU A 13 9.56 13.27 -2.39
CA GLU A 13 9.67 12.23 -3.40
C GLU A 13 9.12 10.91 -2.88
N HIS A 14 8.87 9.96 -3.77
CA HIS A 14 8.47 8.62 -3.40
C HIS A 14 9.69 7.80 -2.99
N ARG A 15 9.49 6.93 -2.00
CA ARG A 15 10.50 5.97 -1.56
C ARG A 15 9.90 4.58 -1.46
N PRO A 16 10.73 3.53 -1.45
CA PRO A 16 10.24 2.17 -1.25
C PRO A 16 9.53 2.04 0.11
N LEU A 17 8.52 1.18 0.14
CA LEU A 17 7.81 0.85 1.36
C LEU A 17 8.71 0.01 2.28
N ASP A 18 8.78 0.36 3.56
CA ASP A 18 9.64 -0.33 4.52
C ASP A 18 8.92 -1.43 5.29
N SER A 19 7.62 -1.34 5.44
CA SER A 19 6.87 -2.32 6.22
C SER A 19 5.43 -2.45 5.75
N LYS A 20 4.92 -3.63 5.92
CA LYS A 20 3.52 -3.94 5.62
C LYS A 20 2.56 -3.14 6.51
N SER A 21 2.95 -2.91 7.77
CA SER A 21 2.09 -2.15 8.67
C SER A 21 2.01 -0.67 8.28
N GLU A 22 3.07 -0.08 7.75
CA GLU A 22 3.01 1.26 7.18
C GLU A 22 2.00 1.32 6.03
N LEU A 23 2.04 0.34 5.14
CA LEU A 23 1.10 0.27 4.02
C LEU A 23 -0.35 0.16 4.51
N ALA A 24 -0.61 -0.72 5.47
CA ALA A 24 -1.96 -0.88 6.01
C ALA A 24 -2.48 0.41 6.63
N ARG A 25 -1.64 1.11 7.38
CA ARG A 25 -2.04 2.39 7.99
C ARG A 25 -2.34 3.45 6.94
N LEU A 26 -1.56 3.52 5.89
CA LEU A 26 -1.81 4.47 4.81
C LEU A 26 -3.08 4.14 4.03
N LEU A 27 -3.31 2.88 3.74
CA LEU A 27 -4.48 2.48 2.95
C LEU A 27 -5.78 2.60 3.73
N PHE A 28 -5.79 2.27 5.02
CA PHE A 28 -7.01 2.13 5.81
C PHE A 28 -7.14 3.11 6.97
N GLY A 29 -6.08 3.84 7.29
CA GLY A 29 -6.05 4.63 8.51
C GLY A 29 -5.85 3.75 9.74
N TYR A 30 -5.79 4.36 10.89
CA TYR A 30 -5.64 3.62 12.15
C TYR A 30 -6.08 4.47 13.35
N THR A 31 -6.34 3.77 14.46
CA THR A 31 -6.67 4.39 15.73
C THR A 31 -5.64 3.93 16.77
N THR A 32 -5.07 4.86 17.51
CA THR A 32 -4.12 4.55 18.57
C THR A 32 -4.82 4.00 19.80
N GLY A 33 -4.04 3.44 20.74
CA GLY A 33 -4.58 2.89 21.97
C GLY A 33 -5.30 3.92 22.86
N ASN A 34 -4.96 5.22 22.70
CA ASN A 34 -5.63 6.30 23.45
C ASN A 34 -6.79 6.93 22.66
N GLY A 35 -7.21 6.31 21.55
CA GLY A 35 -8.37 6.73 20.80
C GLY A 35 -8.11 7.80 19.75
N GLN A 36 -6.87 8.23 19.54
CA GLN A 36 -6.56 9.19 18.49
C GLN A 36 -6.70 8.52 17.11
N ARG A 37 -7.41 9.20 16.19
CA ARG A 37 -7.66 8.69 14.85
C ARG A 37 -6.73 9.33 13.83
N PHE A 38 -6.17 8.48 12.96
CA PHE A 38 -5.39 8.92 11.80
C PHE A 38 -6.11 8.46 10.54
N PRO A 39 -6.49 9.40 9.65
CA PRO A 39 -7.25 9.03 8.46
C PRO A 39 -6.40 8.25 7.46
N ALA A 40 -7.06 7.50 6.60
CA ALA A 40 -6.41 6.86 5.47
C ALA A 40 -5.87 7.91 4.50
N GLN A 41 -4.71 7.63 3.92
CA GLN A 41 -4.07 8.49 2.92
C GLN A 41 -3.60 7.63 1.73
N PRO A 42 -4.53 6.91 1.08
CA PRO A 42 -4.14 5.97 0.03
C PRO A 42 -3.48 6.63 -1.18
N ASP A 43 -3.74 7.93 -1.41
CA ASP A 43 -3.13 8.65 -2.52
C ASP A 43 -1.62 8.84 -2.38
N LEU A 44 -1.07 8.64 -1.19
CA LEU A 44 0.38 8.68 -0.99
C LEU A 44 1.07 7.40 -1.48
N VAL A 45 0.30 6.37 -1.78
CA VAL A 45 0.82 5.06 -2.18
C VAL A 45 0.75 4.91 -3.69
N ARG A 46 1.81 4.32 -4.28
CA ARG A 46 1.85 3.96 -5.69
C ARG A 46 2.26 2.49 -5.83
N PHE A 47 1.50 1.76 -6.63
CA PHE A 47 1.80 0.39 -7.02
C PHE A 47 2.34 0.43 -8.43
N VAL A 48 3.64 0.18 -8.58
CA VAL A 48 4.34 0.30 -9.86
C VAL A 48 4.58 -1.10 -10.42
N ALA A 49 4.10 -1.36 -11.63
CA ALA A 49 4.24 -2.69 -12.24
C ALA A 49 5.71 -3.04 -12.46
N ARG A 50 6.09 -4.25 -12.09
CA ARG A 50 7.46 -4.75 -12.34
C ARG A 50 7.57 -5.39 -13.72
N PRO A 51 8.74 -5.28 -14.37
CA PRO A 51 9.88 -4.44 -14.00
C PRO A 51 9.71 -2.99 -14.43
N GLY A 52 9.87 -2.07 -13.46
CA GLY A 52 10.23 -0.69 -13.72
C GLY A 52 9.36 0.19 -14.62
N SER A 53 8.04 0.14 -14.49
CA SER A 53 7.17 1.10 -15.17
C SER A 53 7.34 2.50 -14.59
N ASP A 54 6.91 3.51 -15.37
CA ASP A 54 6.93 4.90 -14.92
C ASP A 54 5.99 5.07 -13.72
N ILE A 55 6.50 5.67 -12.66
CA ILE A 55 5.72 5.90 -11.44
C ILE A 55 4.48 6.77 -11.70
N ARG A 56 4.54 7.65 -12.74
CA ARG A 56 3.41 8.51 -13.11
C ARG A 56 2.23 7.71 -13.67
N ASP A 57 2.50 6.53 -14.22
CA ASP A 57 1.48 5.63 -14.75
C ASP A 57 1.10 4.55 -13.73
N ALA A 58 1.64 4.64 -12.52
CA ALA A 58 1.41 3.66 -11.48
C ALA A 58 -0.01 3.77 -10.92
N MET A 59 -0.54 2.64 -10.48
CA MET A 59 -1.82 2.59 -9.80
C MET A 59 -1.69 3.24 -8.42
N THR A 60 -2.62 4.13 -8.07
CA THR A 60 -2.64 4.72 -6.72
C THR A 60 -3.17 3.71 -5.71
N GLY A 61 -2.94 4.00 -4.42
CA GLY A 61 -3.55 3.20 -3.36
C GLY A 61 -5.07 3.20 -3.43
N THR A 62 -5.67 4.34 -3.81
CA THR A 62 -7.12 4.44 -4.01
C THR A 62 -7.59 3.48 -5.11
N ASP A 63 -6.89 3.44 -6.24
CA ASP A 63 -7.20 2.52 -7.33
C ASP A 63 -7.04 1.06 -6.91
N ALA A 64 -6.01 0.76 -6.15
CA ALA A 64 -5.77 -0.59 -5.66
C ALA A 64 -6.88 -1.06 -4.73
N ILE A 65 -7.34 -0.19 -3.84
CA ILE A 65 -8.48 -0.48 -2.96
C ILE A 65 -9.74 -0.77 -3.78
N ALA A 66 -10.02 0.05 -4.78
CA ALA A 66 -11.19 -0.15 -5.64
C ALA A 66 -11.14 -1.50 -6.36
N LYS A 67 -9.97 -1.86 -6.88
CA LYS A 67 -9.79 -3.17 -7.54
C LYS A 67 -9.96 -4.33 -6.57
N ALA A 68 -9.39 -4.22 -5.37
CA ALA A 68 -9.51 -5.26 -4.35
C ALA A 68 -10.95 -5.41 -3.86
N GLU A 69 -11.69 -4.31 -3.76
CA GLU A 69 -13.13 -4.34 -3.45
C GLU A 69 -13.92 -5.08 -4.53
N GLY A 70 -13.45 -4.98 -5.78
CA GLY A 70 -14.02 -5.72 -6.90
C GLY A 70 -13.57 -7.18 -7.00
N GLY A 71 -12.78 -7.65 -6.05
CA GLY A 71 -12.37 -9.06 -5.99
C GLY A 71 -10.98 -9.37 -6.55
N GLU A 72 -10.25 -8.37 -7.04
CA GLU A 72 -8.88 -8.61 -7.50
C GLU A 72 -7.93 -8.73 -6.32
N VAL A 73 -6.88 -9.54 -6.49
CA VAL A 73 -5.78 -9.62 -5.54
C VAL A 73 -4.61 -8.80 -6.10
N ILE A 74 -4.15 -7.84 -5.31
CA ILE A 74 -3.02 -6.99 -5.71
C ILE A 74 -1.77 -7.53 -5.03
N ASN A 75 -0.94 -8.23 -5.78
CA ASN A 75 0.30 -8.81 -5.27
C ASN A 75 1.43 -7.80 -5.40
N PHE A 76 2.19 -7.60 -4.33
CA PHE A 76 3.25 -6.59 -4.30
C PHE A 76 4.47 -7.08 -3.53
N VAL A 77 5.56 -6.35 -3.69
CA VAL A 77 6.78 -6.56 -2.92
C VAL A 77 7.13 -5.28 -2.17
N TYR A 78 7.75 -5.47 -1.01
CA TYR A 78 8.27 -4.37 -0.19
C TYR A 78 9.59 -4.79 0.43
N ARG A 79 10.31 -3.82 0.98
CA ARG A 79 11.60 -4.09 1.62
C ARG A 79 11.45 -3.97 3.13
N ALA A 80 11.43 -5.10 3.82
CA ALA A 80 11.44 -5.12 5.27
C ALA A 80 12.84 -5.49 5.74
N GLU A 81 13.47 -4.62 6.53
CA GLU A 81 14.81 -4.87 7.08
C GLU A 81 15.84 -5.24 6.00
N GLY A 82 15.78 -4.55 4.87
CA GLY A 82 16.70 -4.79 3.75
C GLY A 82 16.39 -6.05 2.93
N ARG A 83 15.32 -6.76 3.25
CA ARG A 83 14.92 -7.97 2.54
C ARG A 83 13.73 -7.72 1.64
N ARG A 84 13.75 -8.35 0.47
CA ARG A 84 12.57 -8.39 -0.39
C ARG A 84 11.54 -9.32 0.22
N THR A 85 10.34 -8.79 0.47
CA THR A 85 9.23 -9.55 1.04
C THR A 85 8.01 -9.36 0.16
N GLU A 86 7.22 -10.41 -0.01
CA GLU A 86 5.99 -10.35 -0.80
C GLU A 86 4.79 -10.16 0.12
N GLY A 87 3.80 -9.46 -0.40
CA GLY A 87 2.53 -9.27 0.28
C GLY A 87 1.39 -9.16 -0.71
N SER A 88 0.17 -9.02 -0.20
CA SER A 88 -1.01 -8.85 -1.04
C SER A 88 -2.04 -7.96 -0.36
N LEU A 89 -2.81 -7.26 -1.18
CA LEU A 89 -4.02 -6.56 -0.77
C LEU A 89 -5.19 -7.32 -1.39
N ALA A 90 -6.10 -7.80 -0.55
CA ALA A 90 -7.22 -8.60 -1.02
C ALA A 90 -8.39 -8.52 -0.05
N ARG A 91 -9.58 -8.83 -0.57
CA ARG A 91 -10.78 -9.00 0.24
C ARG A 91 -10.73 -10.38 0.89
N ILE A 92 -10.93 -10.44 2.21
CA ILE A 92 -11.02 -11.70 2.94
C ILE A 92 -12.49 -12.15 3.03
N GLY A 93 -12.72 -13.35 3.53
CA GLY A 93 -14.02 -14.02 3.48
C GLY A 93 -15.19 -13.27 4.09
N ASN A 94 -14.95 -12.30 4.99
CA ASN A 94 -16.02 -11.47 5.58
C ASN A 94 -16.23 -10.16 4.82
N GLY A 95 -15.63 -10.00 3.65
CA GLY A 95 -15.77 -8.81 2.82
C GLY A 95 -14.84 -7.66 3.17
N GLU A 96 -14.05 -7.78 4.21
CA GLU A 96 -13.08 -6.79 4.63
C GLU A 96 -11.80 -6.88 3.80
N LEU A 97 -11.21 -5.73 3.46
CA LEU A 97 -9.89 -5.71 2.81
C LEU A 97 -8.79 -5.87 3.84
N ARG A 98 -7.74 -6.58 3.46
CA ARG A 98 -6.61 -6.79 4.34
C ARG A 98 -5.30 -6.79 3.56
N VAL A 99 -4.27 -6.23 4.19
CA VAL A 99 -2.90 -6.32 3.71
C VAL A 99 -2.24 -7.51 4.40
N ARG A 100 -1.68 -8.40 3.61
CA ARG A 100 -0.98 -9.59 4.10
C ARG A 100 0.46 -9.63 3.64
#